data_ce0d0a0e6d4fe39666d3a7598ba10481
#
_entry.id   ce0d0a0e6d4fe39666d3a7598ba10481
#
_cell.length_a   1.000
_cell.length_b   1.000
_cell.length_c   1.000
_cell.angle_alpha   90.00
_cell.angle_beta   90.00
_cell.angle_gamma   90.00
#
_symmetry.space_group_name_H-M   'P 1'
#
loop_
_entity.id
_entity.type
_entity.pdbx_description
1 polymer ?
#
loop_
_entity_poly.entity_id
_entity_poly.type
_entity_poly.pdbx_seq_one_letter_code
_entity_poly.pdbx_strand_id
1 'polypeptide(L)'
;MKFVSIKIYTAVVFFLFFNVFQMCAQTFVSNKTKEDDLYAGIDVGSKGVKLSIIQMGKNASVTGSFIALKYKSVNNDFIYFTPSTFAATVKGMSSLYKFAISDFKIAPEKIFTVISSGIKGQAERENKMDHIKALMDSFKLSIQDPERNVPVIDAMGEARLSHLGIVPEARRYNTFLIDIGSGNTKGGYFKNGNTKELKLFMLNWGTKTIANATEKRMDEDKTLPNYKKQLNRVLAGDPDKEIVYAVNESGAYNMNDNFAFSGGIAWAVATMLYPELSENSVVPLNFDDLNKFNDRLASNYASLTPELISKSVIDKTLNKAEIALEIGRVQKVFDQRALMAGTSLLLNIVRQFEGTQEKKHFFLVKNGQVGWISAYVSQSVNNMY
;
A
#
# COMPACT_ATOMS: atom_id res chain seq x y z
N MET A 1 -14.23 48.41 -37.36
CA MET A 1 -14.16 46.93 -37.41
C MET A 1 -12.93 46.41 -36.63
N LYS A 2 -12.83 46.63 -35.32
CA LYS A 2 -11.71 46.13 -34.48
C LYS A 2 -12.12 45.63 -33.08
N PHE A 3 -13.39 45.41 -32.83
CA PHE A 3 -13.88 44.98 -31.47
C PHE A 3 -14.48 43.56 -31.41
N VAL A 4 -14.54 42.80 -32.52
CA VAL A 4 -15.14 41.45 -32.56
C VAL A 4 -14.07 40.36 -32.33
N SER A 5 -12.79 40.64 -32.62
CA SER A 5 -11.73 39.62 -32.62
C SER A 5 -11.27 39.22 -31.20
N ILE A 6 -11.37 40.08 -30.19
CA ILE A 6 -10.84 39.82 -28.83
C ILE A 6 -11.76 38.91 -28.02
N LYS A 7 -13.09 38.96 -28.24
CA LYS A 7 -14.06 38.11 -27.52
C LYS A 7 -14.03 36.63 -27.94
N ILE A 8 -13.60 36.34 -29.15
CA ILE A 8 -13.51 34.96 -29.65
C ILE A 8 -12.28 34.23 -29.07
N TYR A 9 -11.16 34.94 -28.91
CA TYR A 9 -9.95 34.36 -28.31
C TYR A 9 -10.12 34.04 -26.83
N THR A 10 -10.83 34.87 -26.08
CA THR A 10 -11.11 34.64 -24.65
C THR A 10 -12.06 33.46 -24.44
N ALA A 11 -13.04 33.26 -25.33
CA ALA A 11 -13.96 32.13 -25.24
C ALA A 11 -13.29 30.78 -25.62
N VAL A 12 -12.37 30.78 -26.57
CA VAL A 12 -11.62 29.57 -26.99
C VAL A 12 -10.60 29.16 -25.93
N VAL A 13 -9.93 30.11 -25.28
CA VAL A 13 -9.00 29.83 -24.17
C VAL A 13 -9.76 29.32 -22.93
N PHE A 14 -10.94 29.85 -22.64
CA PHE A 14 -11.80 29.35 -21.54
C PHE A 14 -12.35 27.94 -21.80
N PHE A 15 -12.66 27.61 -23.06
CA PHE A 15 -13.11 26.27 -23.46
C PHE A 15 -11.99 25.23 -23.44
N LEU A 16 -10.74 25.62 -23.71
CA LEU A 16 -9.57 24.75 -23.63
C LEU A 16 -9.17 24.46 -22.18
N PHE A 17 -9.35 25.42 -21.26
CA PHE A 17 -9.08 25.17 -19.82
C PHE A 17 -10.16 24.31 -19.14
N PHE A 18 -11.41 24.28 -19.65
CA PHE A 18 -12.48 23.48 -19.05
C PHE A 18 -12.39 21.99 -19.40
N ASN A 19 -11.65 21.61 -20.45
CA ASN A 19 -11.48 20.21 -20.84
C ASN A 19 -10.32 19.49 -20.13
N VAL A 20 -9.51 20.17 -19.33
CA VAL A 20 -8.40 19.56 -18.58
C VAL A 20 -8.84 19.08 -17.19
N PHE A 21 -10.05 19.43 -16.74
CA PHE A 21 -10.56 19.07 -15.40
C PHE A 21 -11.62 17.96 -15.37
N GLN A 22 -11.86 17.26 -16.49
CA GLN A 22 -12.58 15.98 -16.42
C GLN A 22 -11.60 14.83 -16.10
N MET A 23 -10.91 14.91 -14.98
CA MET A 23 -10.34 13.71 -14.35
C MET A 23 -11.50 12.94 -13.73
N CYS A 24 -11.71 11.74 -14.23
CA CYS A 24 -12.69 10.75 -13.83
C CYS A 24 -12.87 10.70 -12.31
N ALA A 25 -13.90 11.38 -11.81
CA ALA A 25 -14.56 10.90 -10.62
C ALA A 25 -15.22 9.57 -11.02
N GLN A 26 -14.70 8.45 -10.54
CA GLN A 26 -15.40 7.18 -10.60
C GLN A 26 -16.66 7.35 -9.75
N THR A 27 -17.78 7.68 -10.40
CA THR A 27 -19.08 7.63 -9.78
C THR A 27 -19.32 6.21 -9.31
N PHE A 28 -19.49 6.05 -8.00
CA PHE A 28 -20.01 4.83 -7.40
C PHE A 28 -21.42 4.60 -7.94
N VAL A 29 -21.52 3.85 -9.02
CA VAL A 29 -22.81 3.33 -9.46
C VAL A 29 -23.15 2.17 -8.53
N SER A 30 -24.12 2.40 -7.63
CA SER A 30 -24.77 1.35 -6.85
C SER A 30 -25.56 0.44 -7.80
N ASN A 31 -24.87 -0.49 -8.45
CA ASN A 31 -25.52 -1.61 -9.11
C ASN A 31 -25.82 -2.65 -8.04
N LYS A 32 -27.09 -3.14 -8.00
CA LYS A 32 -27.49 -4.29 -7.19
C LYS A 32 -26.48 -5.44 -7.44
N THR A 33 -25.67 -5.74 -6.43
CA THR A 33 -24.69 -6.81 -6.42
C THR A 33 -25.42 -8.13 -6.62
N LYS A 34 -25.05 -8.87 -7.67
CA LYS A 34 -25.36 -10.31 -7.72
C LYS A 34 -24.39 -11.00 -6.80
N GLU A 35 -24.86 -11.83 -5.89
CA GLU A 35 -24.04 -12.62 -4.97
C GLU A 35 -22.98 -13.48 -5.71
N ASP A 36 -23.25 -13.81 -6.96
CA ASP A 36 -22.37 -14.63 -7.80
C ASP A 36 -21.04 -13.95 -8.19
N ASP A 37 -20.92 -12.65 -8.04
CA ASP A 37 -19.73 -11.86 -8.44
C ASP A 37 -18.83 -11.51 -7.23
N LEU A 38 -19.10 -12.06 -6.04
CA LEU A 38 -18.33 -11.80 -4.83
C LEU A 38 -17.22 -12.83 -4.62
N TYR A 39 -16.04 -12.30 -4.29
CA TYR A 39 -14.84 -13.08 -3.97
C TYR A 39 -14.18 -12.53 -2.71
N ALA A 40 -13.37 -13.35 -2.06
CA ALA A 40 -12.57 -12.93 -0.92
C ALA A 40 -11.09 -13.23 -1.13
N GLY A 41 -10.24 -12.24 -0.82
CA GLY A 41 -8.80 -12.41 -0.78
C GLY A 41 -8.29 -12.25 0.65
N ILE A 42 -7.59 -13.26 1.18
CA ILE A 42 -6.93 -13.24 2.48
C ILE A 42 -5.42 -13.12 2.26
N ASP A 43 -4.87 -11.97 2.64
CA ASP A 43 -3.44 -11.68 2.61
C ASP A 43 -2.84 -11.91 4.00
N VAL A 44 -1.90 -12.84 4.10
CA VAL A 44 -1.14 -13.11 5.32
C VAL A 44 0.18 -12.35 5.24
N GLY A 45 0.23 -11.21 5.90
CA GLY A 45 1.38 -10.31 5.92
C GLY A 45 2.16 -10.32 7.23
N SER A 46 3.34 -9.69 7.23
CA SER A 46 4.25 -9.63 8.38
C SER A 46 3.63 -9.02 9.62
N LYS A 47 2.69 -8.09 9.48
CA LYS A 47 2.03 -7.35 10.57
C LYS A 47 0.62 -7.85 10.88
N GLY A 48 0.13 -8.84 10.15
CA GLY A 48 -1.22 -9.37 10.37
C GLY A 48 -1.85 -9.99 9.14
N VAL A 49 -3.07 -10.45 9.34
CA VAL A 49 -3.90 -11.04 8.30
C VAL A 49 -4.96 -10.05 7.87
N LYS A 50 -5.13 -9.89 6.57
CA LYS A 50 -6.05 -8.93 5.97
C LYS A 50 -7.03 -9.66 5.06
N LEU A 51 -8.28 -9.26 5.11
CA LEU A 51 -9.35 -9.73 4.24
C LEU A 51 -9.85 -8.59 3.39
N SER A 52 -9.97 -8.84 2.10
CA SER A 52 -10.64 -7.96 1.14
C SER A 52 -11.82 -8.71 0.52
N ILE A 53 -13.02 -8.17 0.65
CA ILE A 53 -14.20 -8.63 -0.09
C ILE A 53 -14.27 -7.83 -1.38
N ILE A 54 -14.25 -8.55 -2.50
CA ILE A 54 -14.05 -7.98 -3.83
C ILE A 54 -15.24 -8.37 -4.69
N GLN A 55 -15.84 -7.37 -5.34
CA GLN A 55 -16.78 -7.59 -6.42
C GLN A 55 -16.05 -7.47 -7.76
N MET A 56 -16.20 -8.48 -8.61
CA MET A 56 -15.64 -8.48 -9.96
C MET A 56 -16.76 -8.33 -10.98
N GLY A 57 -16.65 -7.32 -11.85
CA GLY A 57 -17.55 -7.16 -12.99
C GLY A 57 -17.24 -8.19 -14.10
N LYS A 58 -18.19 -8.40 -15.01
CA LYS A 58 -18.08 -9.40 -16.11
C LYS A 58 -16.81 -9.27 -16.98
N ASN A 59 -16.18 -8.09 -17.00
CA ASN A 59 -14.96 -7.83 -17.76
C ASN A 59 -13.76 -7.51 -16.84
N ALA A 60 -13.85 -7.83 -15.55
CA ALA A 60 -12.79 -7.51 -14.57
C ALA A 60 -11.44 -8.15 -14.94
N SER A 61 -11.48 -9.30 -15.59
CA SER A 61 -10.29 -9.99 -16.10
C SER A 61 -9.50 -9.20 -17.13
N VAL A 62 -10.20 -8.44 -17.97
CA VAL A 62 -9.62 -7.65 -19.07
C VAL A 62 -9.31 -6.23 -18.63
N THR A 63 -10.21 -5.63 -17.84
CA THR A 63 -10.15 -4.21 -17.47
C THR A 63 -9.48 -3.96 -16.11
N GLY A 64 -9.28 -5.01 -15.29
CA GLY A 64 -8.83 -4.87 -13.91
C GLY A 64 -9.84 -4.14 -13.02
N SER A 65 -11.09 -4.01 -13.46
CA SER A 65 -12.14 -3.31 -12.71
C SER A 65 -12.74 -4.23 -11.65
N PHE A 66 -12.23 -4.12 -10.44
CA PHE A 66 -12.81 -4.73 -9.25
C PHE A 66 -13.12 -3.63 -8.23
N ILE A 67 -14.12 -3.89 -7.41
CA ILE A 67 -14.55 -2.99 -6.35
C ILE A 67 -14.28 -3.69 -5.02
N ALA A 68 -13.47 -3.08 -4.17
CA ALA A 68 -13.30 -3.53 -2.79
C ALA A 68 -14.52 -3.08 -1.96
N LEU A 69 -15.39 -4.02 -1.61
CA LEU A 69 -16.62 -3.73 -0.85
C LEU A 69 -16.36 -3.63 0.65
N LYS A 70 -15.44 -4.45 1.17
CA LYS A 70 -15.10 -4.50 2.58
C LYS A 70 -13.65 -4.86 2.77
N TYR A 71 -13.06 -4.21 3.75
CA TYR A 71 -11.73 -4.52 4.25
C TYR A 71 -11.81 -4.83 5.74
N LYS A 72 -11.13 -5.89 6.19
CA LYS A 72 -11.00 -6.26 7.59
C LYS A 72 -9.61 -6.80 7.86
N SER A 73 -9.03 -6.47 9.01
CA SER A 73 -7.70 -6.94 9.39
C SER A 73 -7.65 -7.42 10.82
N VAL A 74 -6.75 -8.37 11.08
CA VAL A 74 -6.34 -8.82 12.40
C VAL A 74 -4.85 -8.57 12.52
N ASN A 75 -4.46 -7.60 13.35
CA ASN A 75 -3.07 -7.25 13.54
C ASN A 75 -2.39 -8.28 14.46
N ASN A 76 -1.25 -8.79 14.00
CA ASN A 76 -0.30 -9.57 14.77
C ASN A 76 1.09 -9.42 14.13
N ASP A 77 2.12 -9.72 14.87
CA ASP A 77 3.49 -9.59 14.36
C ASP A 77 4.06 -10.98 14.01
N PHE A 78 3.46 -11.70 13.06
CA PHE A 78 3.89 -13.06 12.64
C PHE A 78 5.36 -13.10 12.26
N ILE A 79 5.91 -12.01 11.76
CA ILE A 79 7.32 -11.85 11.40
C ILE A 79 8.31 -12.22 12.53
N TYR A 80 7.87 -12.25 13.77
CA TYR A 80 8.72 -12.69 14.89
C TYR A 80 8.78 -14.22 15.05
N PHE A 81 7.92 -14.97 14.40
CA PHE A 81 7.84 -16.44 14.44
C PHE A 81 7.80 -17.02 15.87
N THR A 82 7.14 -16.34 16.79
CA THR A 82 6.94 -16.84 18.16
C THR A 82 5.70 -17.73 18.23
N PRO A 83 5.58 -18.65 19.23
CA PRO A 83 4.38 -19.45 19.41
C PRO A 83 3.09 -18.64 19.55
N SER A 84 3.16 -17.49 20.24
CA SER A 84 2.01 -16.60 20.43
C SER A 84 1.58 -15.92 19.12
N THR A 85 2.54 -15.39 18.34
CA THR A 85 2.25 -14.77 17.04
C THR A 85 1.78 -15.81 16.02
N PHE A 86 2.29 -17.03 16.07
CA PHE A 86 1.84 -18.14 15.26
C PHE A 86 0.35 -18.45 15.54
N ALA A 87 -0.01 -18.69 16.80
CA ALA A 87 -1.38 -19.00 17.21
C ALA A 87 -2.35 -17.86 16.85
N ALA A 88 -1.93 -16.60 17.06
CA ALA A 88 -2.70 -15.41 16.70
C ALA A 88 -2.93 -15.31 15.17
N THR A 89 -1.94 -15.71 14.37
CA THR A 89 -2.06 -15.71 12.90
C THR A 89 -3.03 -16.78 12.42
N VAL A 90 -2.92 -18.02 12.90
CA VAL A 90 -3.88 -19.10 12.59
C VAL A 90 -5.31 -18.68 12.94
N LYS A 91 -5.49 -18.12 14.16
CA LYS A 91 -6.80 -17.61 14.61
C LYS A 91 -7.30 -16.49 13.70
N GLY A 92 -6.41 -15.55 13.32
CA GLY A 92 -6.72 -14.45 12.40
C GLY A 92 -7.18 -14.95 11.03
N MET A 93 -6.42 -15.83 10.41
CA MET A 93 -6.76 -16.46 9.13
C MET A 93 -8.13 -17.15 9.19
N SER A 94 -8.34 -17.99 10.21
CA SER A 94 -9.58 -18.76 10.37
C SER A 94 -10.80 -17.88 10.66
N SER A 95 -10.63 -16.82 11.47
CA SER A 95 -11.72 -15.89 11.78
C SER A 95 -12.13 -15.08 10.55
N LEU A 96 -11.19 -14.64 9.73
CA LEU A 96 -11.46 -13.87 8.53
C LEU A 96 -12.06 -14.77 7.42
N TYR A 97 -11.61 -16.01 7.33
CA TYR A 97 -12.21 -17.01 6.44
C TYR A 97 -13.69 -17.26 6.80
N LYS A 98 -13.97 -17.53 8.08
CA LYS A 98 -15.34 -17.72 8.59
C LYS A 98 -16.20 -16.48 8.37
N PHE A 99 -15.63 -15.27 8.58
CA PHE A 99 -16.34 -14.01 8.33
C PHE A 99 -16.76 -13.85 6.87
N ALA A 100 -15.90 -14.22 5.91
CA ALA A 100 -16.26 -14.17 4.50
C ALA A 100 -17.45 -15.09 4.18
N ILE A 101 -17.51 -16.28 4.79
CA ILE A 101 -18.62 -17.23 4.60
C ILE A 101 -19.89 -16.77 5.32
N SER A 102 -19.79 -16.39 6.61
CA SER A 102 -20.97 -16.11 7.43
C SER A 102 -21.66 -14.81 7.08
N ASP A 103 -20.88 -13.73 6.89
CA ASP A 103 -21.38 -12.38 6.74
C ASP A 103 -21.64 -12.00 5.27
N PHE A 104 -20.82 -12.52 4.34
CA PHE A 104 -20.93 -12.22 2.92
C PHE A 104 -21.43 -13.40 2.07
N LYS A 105 -21.68 -14.57 2.67
CA LYS A 105 -22.18 -15.77 1.98
C LYS A 105 -21.29 -16.22 0.82
N ILE A 106 -19.97 -15.92 0.91
CA ILE A 106 -19.02 -16.30 -0.14
C ILE A 106 -18.72 -17.78 -0.02
N ALA A 107 -18.90 -18.50 -1.12
CA ALA A 107 -18.61 -19.91 -1.20
C ALA A 107 -17.12 -20.20 -0.97
N PRO A 108 -16.74 -21.29 -0.28
CA PRO A 108 -15.35 -21.60 0.05
C PRO A 108 -14.39 -21.53 -1.14
N GLU A 109 -14.78 -22.01 -2.31
CA GLU A 109 -13.96 -22.01 -3.54
C GLU A 109 -13.70 -20.60 -4.09
N LYS A 110 -14.48 -19.60 -3.68
CA LYS A 110 -14.31 -18.18 -4.02
C LYS A 110 -13.47 -17.41 -2.99
N ILE A 111 -12.90 -18.10 -2.00
CA ILE A 111 -12.03 -17.51 -0.98
C ILE A 111 -10.59 -17.89 -1.28
N PHE A 112 -9.75 -16.94 -1.60
CA PHE A 112 -8.33 -17.12 -1.89
C PHE A 112 -7.49 -16.67 -0.71
N THR A 113 -6.53 -17.53 -0.30
CA THR A 113 -5.62 -17.22 0.82
C THR A 113 -4.19 -17.29 0.31
N VAL A 114 -3.38 -16.30 0.60
CA VAL A 114 -2.00 -16.24 0.13
C VAL A 114 -1.07 -15.62 1.17
N ILE A 115 0.16 -16.13 1.25
CA ILE A 115 1.21 -15.63 2.15
C ILE A 115 2.10 -14.68 1.37
N SER A 116 2.28 -13.47 1.89
CA SER A 116 3.02 -12.38 1.24
C SER A 116 4.52 -12.63 1.21
N SER A 117 5.19 -12.00 0.24
CA SER A 117 6.64 -12.08 0.04
C SER A 117 7.45 -11.56 1.24
N GLY A 118 6.90 -10.62 2.00
CA GLY A 118 7.58 -10.08 3.19
C GLY A 118 7.78 -11.13 4.29
N ILE A 119 6.81 -12.04 4.49
CA ILE A 119 6.96 -13.18 5.41
C ILE A 119 7.97 -14.17 4.85
N LYS A 120 7.84 -14.52 3.56
CA LYS A 120 8.75 -15.45 2.90
C LYS A 120 10.20 -15.00 3.06
N GLY A 121 10.51 -13.77 2.67
CA GLY A 121 11.86 -13.24 2.77
C GLY A 121 12.42 -13.19 4.20
N GLN A 122 11.57 -12.92 5.21
CA GLN A 122 12.01 -12.98 6.61
C GLN A 122 12.27 -14.42 7.05
N ALA A 123 11.40 -15.37 6.68
CA ALA A 123 11.58 -16.77 7.02
C ALA A 123 12.85 -17.38 6.36
N GLU A 124 13.15 -16.98 5.14
CA GLU A 124 14.38 -17.38 4.46
C GLU A 124 15.62 -16.84 5.18
N ARG A 125 15.63 -15.55 5.57
CA ARG A 125 16.76 -14.95 6.33
C ARG A 125 16.98 -15.59 7.71
N GLU A 126 15.90 -16.04 8.36
CA GLU A 126 15.98 -16.65 9.70
C GLU A 126 16.00 -18.20 9.66
N ASN A 127 16.03 -18.80 8.48
CA ASN A 127 15.94 -20.26 8.28
C ASN A 127 14.68 -20.86 8.96
N LYS A 128 13.52 -20.20 8.79
CA LYS A 128 12.24 -20.54 9.43
C LYS A 128 11.13 -20.88 8.41
N MET A 129 11.47 -21.41 7.25
CA MET A 129 10.47 -21.80 6.25
C MET A 129 9.50 -22.87 6.76
N ASP A 130 9.93 -23.73 7.70
CA ASP A 130 9.07 -24.73 8.35
C ASP A 130 7.92 -24.08 9.14
N HIS A 131 8.09 -22.86 9.68
CA HIS A 131 7.01 -22.13 10.35
C HIS A 131 5.92 -21.71 9.37
N ILE A 132 6.28 -21.37 8.14
CA ILE A 132 5.29 -21.06 7.09
C ILE A 132 4.51 -22.31 6.71
N LYS A 133 5.19 -23.45 6.53
CA LYS A 133 4.54 -24.72 6.25
C LYS A 133 3.58 -25.12 7.38
N ALA A 134 4.05 -25.07 8.63
CA ALA A 134 3.22 -25.36 9.80
C ALA A 134 2.00 -24.41 9.92
N LEU A 135 2.17 -23.12 9.54
CA LEU A 135 1.07 -22.15 9.50
C LEU A 135 -0.01 -22.58 8.49
N MET A 136 0.40 -22.95 7.28
CA MET A 136 -0.52 -23.41 6.24
C MET A 136 -1.28 -24.65 6.68
N ASP A 137 -0.59 -25.66 7.23
CA ASP A 137 -1.19 -26.90 7.70
C ASP A 137 -2.17 -26.66 8.85
N SER A 138 -1.79 -25.82 9.83
CA SER A 138 -2.66 -25.44 10.95
C SER A 138 -3.90 -24.68 10.50
N PHE A 139 -3.77 -23.79 9.50
CA PHE A 139 -4.92 -23.09 8.93
C PHE A 139 -5.88 -24.06 8.24
N LYS A 140 -5.37 -24.92 7.35
CA LYS A 140 -6.17 -25.95 6.66
C LYS A 140 -6.95 -26.83 7.63
N LEU A 141 -6.29 -27.27 8.71
CA LEU A 141 -6.93 -28.04 9.78
C LEU A 141 -8.05 -27.24 10.46
N SER A 142 -7.80 -25.95 10.77
CA SER A 142 -8.75 -25.08 11.49
C SER A 142 -10.04 -24.75 10.71
N ILE A 143 -9.97 -24.83 9.37
CA ILE A 143 -11.13 -24.63 8.48
C ILE A 143 -11.70 -25.96 7.95
N GLN A 144 -11.13 -27.09 8.32
CA GLN A 144 -11.52 -28.44 7.89
C GLN A 144 -11.44 -28.62 6.36
N ASP A 145 -10.44 -28.02 5.73
CA ASP A 145 -10.21 -28.11 4.29
C ASP A 145 -8.71 -28.41 4.02
N PRO A 146 -8.31 -29.69 4.07
CA PRO A 146 -6.92 -30.09 3.88
C PRO A 146 -6.39 -29.82 2.48
N GLU A 147 -7.26 -29.76 1.48
CA GLU A 147 -6.89 -29.52 0.08
C GLU A 147 -6.80 -28.01 -0.26
N ARG A 148 -7.09 -27.15 0.70
CA ARG A 148 -7.03 -25.70 0.49
C ARG A 148 -5.67 -25.29 -0.04
N ASN A 149 -5.66 -24.62 -1.20
CA ASN A 149 -4.45 -24.00 -1.72
C ASN A 149 -4.13 -22.70 -0.95
N VAL A 150 -2.91 -22.63 -0.39
CA VAL A 150 -2.39 -21.45 0.33
C VAL A 150 -0.99 -21.18 -0.22
N PRO A 151 -0.85 -20.57 -1.39
CA PRO A 151 0.47 -20.31 -1.98
C PRO A 151 1.23 -19.25 -1.21
N VAL A 152 2.56 -19.33 -1.31
CA VAL A 152 3.50 -18.31 -0.86
C VAL A 152 3.99 -17.55 -2.09
N ILE A 153 3.71 -16.25 -2.16
CA ILE A 153 4.13 -15.45 -3.30
C ILE A 153 5.55 -14.91 -3.10
N ASP A 154 6.31 -14.81 -4.17
CA ASP A 154 7.60 -14.12 -4.16
C ASP A 154 7.48 -12.61 -4.38
N ALA A 155 8.59 -11.89 -4.22
CA ALA A 155 8.60 -10.42 -4.35
C ALA A 155 8.27 -9.95 -5.77
N MET A 156 8.70 -10.67 -6.79
CA MET A 156 8.43 -10.37 -8.21
C MET A 156 6.94 -10.51 -8.51
N GLY A 157 6.33 -11.63 -8.11
CA GLY A 157 4.91 -11.89 -8.30
C GLY A 157 4.04 -10.88 -7.55
N GLU A 158 4.37 -10.58 -6.29
CA GLU A 158 3.63 -9.60 -5.50
C GLU A 158 3.77 -8.18 -6.07
N ALA A 159 4.97 -7.76 -6.49
CA ALA A 159 5.21 -6.47 -7.12
C ALA A 159 4.42 -6.32 -8.43
N ARG A 160 4.41 -7.37 -9.25
CA ARG A 160 3.63 -7.41 -10.49
C ARG A 160 2.13 -7.30 -10.24
N LEU A 161 1.61 -8.05 -9.28
CA LEU A 161 0.20 -7.99 -8.89
C LEU A 161 -0.17 -6.63 -8.26
N SER A 162 0.72 -6.05 -7.45
CA SER A 162 0.53 -4.70 -6.90
C SER A 162 0.39 -3.68 -8.03
N HIS A 163 1.28 -3.74 -9.01
CA HIS A 163 1.22 -2.83 -10.16
C HIS A 163 -0.08 -2.98 -10.96
N LEU A 164 -0.48 -4.22 -11.26
CA LEU A 164 -1.72 -4.50 -12.00
C LEU A 164 -2.98 -4.09 -11.25
N GLY A 165 -2.97 -4.21 -9.93
CA GLY A 165 -4.13 -3.92 -9.09
C GLY A 165 -4.24 -2.47 -8.62
N ILE A 166 -3.15 -1.71 -8.64
CA ILE A 166 -3.09 -0.35 -8.11
C ILE A 166 -3.03 0.68 -9.23
N VAL A 167 -2.22 0.44 -10.26
CA VAL A 167 -1.99 1.41 -11.33
C VAL A 167 -3.05 1.23 -12.42
N PRO A 168 -3.85 2.27 -12.72
CA PRO A 168 -4.84 2.22 -13.81
C PRO A 168 -4.19 1.84 -15.14
N GLU A 169 -4.93 1.13 -15.99
CA GLU A 169 -4.44 0.63 -17.28
C GLU A 169 -3.83 1.75 -18.14
N ALA A 170 -4.49 2.90 -18.22
CA ALA A 170 -4.03 4.07 -18.98
C ALA A 170 -2.70 4.67 -18.48
N ARG A 171 -2.27 4.34 -17.25
CA ARG A 171 -1.03 4.82 -16.65
C ARG A 171 0.00 3.71 -16.41
N ARG A 172 -0.35 2.48 -16.71
CA ARG A 172 0.39 1.26 -16.36
C ARG A 172 1.84 1.25 -16.87
N TYR A 173 2.07 1.83 -18.04
CA TYR A 173 3.39 1.79 -18.70
C TYR A 173 4.24 3.05 -18.49
N ASN A 174 3.71 4.06 -17.81
CA ASN A 174 4.44 5.30 -17.49
C ASN A 174 4.51 5.57 -15.98
N THR A 175 4.18 4.58 -15.16
CA THR A 175 4.23 4.69 -13.70
C THR A 175 5.19 3.66 -13.13
N PHE A 176 6.09 4.11 -12.27
CA PHE A 176 6.88 3.27 -11.39
C PHE A 176 6.17 3.17 -10.05
N LEU A 177 5.71 1.97 -9.70
CA LEU A 177 5.05 1.72 -8.43
C LEU A 177 6.04 1.19 -7.41
N ILE A 178 6.01 1.73 -6.18
CA ILE A 178 6.76 1.24 -5.02
C ILE A 178 5.79 0.96 -3.88
N ASP A 179 5.62 -0.31 -3.52
CA ASP A 179 4.81 -0.75 -2.40
C ASP A 179 5.68 -0.94 -1.15
N ILE A 180 5.52 -0.05 -0.16
CA ILE A 180 6.27 -0.09 1.09
C ILE A 180 5.48 -0.92 2.11
N GLY A 181 5.83 -2.20 2.19
CA GLY A 181 5.27 -3.13 3.15
C GLY A 181 5.87 -2.99 4.55
N SER A 182 5.44 -3.85 5.47
CA SER A 182 6.02 -3.90 6.80
C SER A 182 7.34 -4.68 6.84
N GLY A 183 7.48 -5.76 6.06
CA GLY A 183 8.66 -6.62 6.05
C GLY A 183 9.68 -6.29 4.97
N ASN A 184 9.25 -5.77 3.84
CA ASN A 184 10.07 -5.42 2.69
C ASN A 184 9.42 -4.29 1.90
N THR A 185 10.16 -3.71 0.96
CA THR A 185 9.64 -2.80 -0.06
C THR A 185 9.86 -3.45 -1.43
N LYS A 186 8.82 -3.43 -2.27
CA LYS A 186 8.87 -3.99 -3.62
C LYS A 186 8.04 -3.16 -4.58
N GLY A 187 8.36 -3.28 -5.85
CA GLY A 187 7.65 -2.53 -6.90
C GLY A 187 8.32 -2.69 -8.24
N GLY A 188 8.07 -1.76 -9.12
CA GLY A 188 8.66 -1.76 -10.44
C GLY A 188 7.77 -1.11 -11.48
N TYR A 189 8.13 -1.30 -12.73
CA TYR A 189 7.37 -0.84 -13.88
C TYR A 189 7.39 -1.89 -15.00
N PHE A 190 6.43 -1.85 -15.88
CA PHE A 190 6.38 -2.74 -17.04
C PHE A 190 7.19 -2.18 -18.19
N LYS A 191 8.19 -2.95 -18.61
CA LYS A 191 9.02 -2.61 -19.74
C LYS A 191 8.29 -2.91 -21.06
N ASN A 192 8.49 -2.06 -22.07
CA ASN A 192 8.05 -2.28 -23.45
C ASN A 192 6.53 -2.53 -23.63
N GLY A 193 5.69 -1.99 -22.74
CA GLY A 193 4.25 -2.21 -22.83
C GLY A 193 3.80 -3.65 -22.56
N ASN A 194 4.64 -4.46 -21.91
CA ASN A 194 4.37 -5.87 -21.66
C ASN A 194 4.22 -6.14 -20.15
N THR A 195 3.01 -6.48 -19.71
CA THR A 195 2.72 -6.77 -18.29
C THR A 195 3.35 -8.06 -17.75
N LYS A 196 4.00 -8.87 -18.60
CA LYS A 196 4.78 -10.03 -18.19
C LYS A 196 6.22 -9.66 -17.81
N GLU A 197 6.71 -8.50 -18.26
CA GLU A 197 8.09 -8.05 -18.07
C GLU A 197 8.14 -6.89 -17.05
N LEU A 198 8.06 -7.23 -15.77
CA LEU A 198 8.26 -6.25 -14.71
C LEU A 198 9.76 -6.05 -14.47
N LYS A 199 10.21 -4.80 -14.50
CA LYS A 199 11.50 -4.42 -13.93
C LYS A 199 11.34 -4.23 -12.42
N LEU A 200 11.89 -5.17 -11.67
CA LEU A 200 11.73 -5.24 -10.22
C LEU A 200 12.58 -4.18 -9.52
N PHE A 201 11.96 -3.51 -8.56
CA PHE A 201 12.59 -2.77 -7.47
C PHE A 201 12.31 -3.51 -6.17
N MET A 202 13.33 -3.83 -5.39
CA MET A 202 13.15 -4.58 -4.15
C MET A 202 14.17 -4.14 -3.11
N LEU A 203 13.69 -3.97 -1.87
CA LEU A 203 14.51 -3.76 -0.68
C LEU A 203 14.10 -4.79 0.38
N ASN A 204 15.06 -5.30 1.13
CA ASN A 204 14.82 -6.14 2.31
C ASN A 204 14.25 -5.35 3.50
N TRP A 205 13.98 -4.08 3.32
CA TRP A 205 13.53 -3.13 4.33
C TRP A 205 12.08 -2.71 4.09
N GLY A 206 11.31 -2.76 5.15
CA GLY A 206 9.96 -2.22 5.23
C GLY A 206 9.79 -1.44 6.52
N THR A 207 8.60 -0.95 6.80
CA THR A 207 8.35 -0.09 7.96
C THR A 207 8.70 -0.77 9.29
N LYS A 208 8.35 -2.06 9.45
CA LYS A 208 8.61 -2.82 10.68
C LYS A 208 10.06 -3.26 10.80
N THR A 209 10.69 -3.66 9.70
CA THR A 209 12.11 -4.09 9.74
C THR A 209 13.03 -2.92 10.06
N ILE A 210 12.77 -1.71 9.55
CA ILE A 210 13.47 -0.47 9.94
C ILE A 210 13.24 -0.17 11.42
N ALA A 211 11.97 -0.20 11.89
CA ALA A 211 11.67 0.06 13.29
C ALA A 211 12.40 -0.93 14.22
N ASN A 212 12.34 -2.23 13.91
CA ASN A 212 13.00 -3.27 14.69
C ASN A 212 14.53 -3.11 14.72
N ALA A 213 15.15 -2.81 13.59
CA ALA A 213 16.59 -2.55 13.53
C ALA A 213 16.98 -1.33 14.37
N THR A 214 16.14 -0.29 14.37
CA THR A 214 16.32 0.91 15.18
C THR A 214 16.22 0.60 16.68
N GLU A 215 15.16 -0.10 17.08
CA GLU A 215 14.92 -0.50 18.48
C GLU A 215 16.06 -1.36 19.03
N LYS A 216 16.57 -2.29 18.20
CA LYS A 216 17.71 -3.14 18.56
C LYS A 216 18.99 -2.34 18.86
N ARG A 217 19.15 -1.16 18.22
CA ARG A 217 20.32 -0.29 18.42
C ARG A 217 20.17 0.70 19.58
N MET A 218 19.01 0.79 20.21
CA MET A 218 18.80 1.77 21.28
C MET A 218 19.46 1.39 22.60
N ASP A 219 19.85 0.14 22.75
CA ASP A 219 20.41 -0.40 23.99
C ASP A 219 19.50 -0.07 25.21
N GLU A 220 20.05 0.51 26.28
CA GLU A 220 19.29 0.89 27.50
C GLU A 220 18.50 2.20 27.34
N ASP A 221 18.98 3.15 26.54
CA ASP A 221 18.31 4.43 26.31
C ASP A 221 17.13 4.30 25.35
N LYS A 222 15.92 4.13 25.88
CA LYS A 222 14.67 4.01 25.12
C LYS A 222 13.97 5.35 24.83
N THR A 223 14.66 6.48 25.01
CA THR A 223 14.09 7.80 24.74
C THR A 223 13.84 8.04 23.26
N LEU A 224 12.88 8.94 22.95
CA LEU A 224 12.56 9.29 21.57
C LEU A 224 13.74 10.01 20.85
N PRO A 225 14.50 10.91 21.46
CA PRO A 225 15.70 11.48 20.85
C PRO A 225 16.72 10.43 20.45
N ASN A 226 16.97 9.41 21.31
CA ASN A 226 17.85 8.31 20.95
C ASN A 226 17.26 7.47 19.82
N TYR A 227 15.95 7.19 19.83
CA TYR A 227 15.30 6.50 18.71
C TYR A 227 15.54 7.22 17.40
N LYS A 228 15.31 8.56 17.32
CA LYS A 228 15.59 9.37 16.12
C LYS A 228 17.05 9.26 15.67
N LYS A 229 17.99 9.34 16.62
CA LYS A 229 19.43 9.19 16.35
C LYS A 229 19.76 7.82 15.78
N GLN A 230 19.25 6.73 16.37
CA GLN A 230 19.50 5.38 15.89
C GLN A 230 18.80 5.11 14.57
N LEU A 231 17.58 5.63 14.34
CA LEU A 231 16.86 5.54 13.08
C LEU A 231 17.69 6.12 11.92
N ASN A 232 18.25 7.32 12.11
CA ASN A 232 19.12 7.94 11.11
C ASN A 232 20.37 7.09 10.80
N ARG A 233 20.96 6.45 11.84
CA ARG A 233 22.12 5.55 11.66
C ARG A 233 21.74 4.25 10.93
N VAL A 234 20.56 3.69 11.23
CA VAL A 234 20.05 2.51 10.52
C VAL A 234 19.85 2.85 9.05
N LEU A 235 19.14 3.94 8.77
CA LEU A 235 18.83 4.34 7.40
C LEU A 235 20.07 4.70 6.57
N ALA A 236 21.07 5.33 7.17
CA ALA A 236 22.36 5.63 6.50
C ALA A 236 23.28 4.41 6.31
N GLY A 237 22.85 3.24 6.74
CA GLY A 237 23.58 1.98 6.60
C GLY A 237 23.17 1.17 5.36
N ASP A 238 22.80 -0.08 5.61
CA ASP A 238 22.40 -1.01 4.54
C ASP A 238 21.14 -0.59 3.77
N PRO A 239 20.10 0.01 4.40
CA PRO A 239 18.95 0.52 3.65
C PRO A 239 19.32 1.51 2.56
N ASP A 240 20.18 2.49 2.84
CA ASP A 240 20.58 3.49 1.84
C ASP A 240 21.34 2.86 0.66
N LYS A 241 22.24 1.94 0.95
CA LYS A 241 22.97 1.18 -0.08
C LYS A 241 22.03 0.36 -0.96
N GLU A 242 21.07 -0.36 -0.34
CA GLU A 242 20.07 -1.14 -1.09
C GLU A 242 19.17 -0.24 -1.93
N ILE A 243 18.76 0.94 -1.44
CA ILE A 243 17.95 1.90 -2.20
C ILE A 243 18.72 2.36 -3.45
N VAL A 244 19.96 2.82 -3.28
CA VAL A 244 20.81 3.27 -4.39
C VAL A 244 21.00 2.14 -5.42
N TYR A 245 21.30 0.93 -4.96
CA TYR A 245 21.45 -0.24 -5.82
C TYR A 245 20.16 -0.56 -6.59
N ALA A 246 19.01 -0.65 -5.89
CA ALA A 246 17.73 -0.99 -6.49
C ALA A 246 17.24 0.07 -7.49
N VAL A 247 17.49 1.36 -7.23
CA VAL A 247 17.19 2.45 -8.18
C VAL A 247 17.98 2.28 -9.46
N ASN A 248 19.29 2.03 -9.35
CA ASN A 248 20.16 1.86 -10.52
C ASN A 248 19.85 0.57 -11.29
N GLU A 249 19.65 -0.55 -10.59
CA GLU A 249 19.35 -1.86 -11.19
C GLU A 249 18.03 -1.86 -11.95
N SER A 250 17.01 -1.21 -11.38
CA SER A 250 15.69 -1.11 -12.03
C SER A 250 15.71 -0.26 -13.30
N GLY A 251 16.66 0.68 -13.43
CA GLY A 251 16.69 1.65 -14.51
C GLY A 251 15.49 2.61 -14.52
N ALA A 252 14.77 2.72 -13.39
CA ALA A 252 13.55 3.51 -13.28
C ALA A 252 13.76 5.00 -13.53
N TYR A 253 14.96 5.47 -13.25
CA TYR A 253 15.34 6.87 -13.30
C TYR A 253 15.09 7.55 -14.65
N ASN A 254 15.43 6.86 -15.73
CA ASN A 254 15.31 7.37 -17.09
C ASN A 254 14.01 6.97 -17.78
N MET A 255 13.25 6.04 -17.20
CA MET A 255 12.14 5.40 -17.89
C MET A 255 10.77 5.86 -17.44
N ASN A 256 10.67 6.53 -16.28
CA ASN A 256 9.39 6.89 -15.71
C ASN A 256 9.43 8.31 -15.13
N ASP A 257 8.35 9.06 -15.38
CA ASP A 257 8.13 10.39 -14.80
C ASP A 257 7.22 10.35 -13.58
N ASN A 258 6.40 9.32 -13.47
CA ASN A 258 5.43 9.15 -12.39
C ASN A 258 5.88 8.05 -11.42
N PHE A 259 6.00 8.39 -10.16
CA PHE A 259 6.35 7.50 -9.06
C PHE A 259 5.18 7.41 -8.09
N ALA A 260 4.56 6.24 -8.00
CA ALA A 260 3.44 5.98 -7.11
C ALA A 260 3.92 5.15 -5.92
N PHE A 261 3.63 5.60 -4.71
CA PHE A 261 3.92 4.88 -3.48
C PHE A 261 2.65 4.29 -2.90
N SER A 262 2.68 3.01 -2.55
CA SER A 262 1.58 2.29 -1.92
C SER A 262 2.02 1.62 -0.61
N GLY A 263 1.12 0.89 0.00
CA GLY A 263 1.33 0.25 1.29
C GLY A 263 0.84 1.06 2.47
N GLY A 264 1.00 0.48 3.66
CA GLY A 264 0.43 1.10 4.87
C GLY A 264 0.97 2.48 5.19
N ILE A 265 2.26 2.72 4.94
CA ILE A 265 2.86 4.02 5.22
C ILE A 265 2.44 5.10 4.21
N ALA A 266 2.24 4.75 2.95
CA ALA A 266 1.73 5.70 1.95
C ALA A 266 0.31 6.15 2.30
N TRP A 267 -0.56 5.22 2.74
CA TRP A 267 -1.88 5.53 3.27
C TRP A 267 -1.80 6.44 4.51
N ALA A 268 -0.92 6.12 5.46
CA ALA A 268 -0.77 6.89 6.69
C ALA A 268 -0.31 8.33 6.42
N VAL A 269 0.73 8.49 5.58
CA VAL A 269 1.25 9.81 5.20
C VAL A 269 0.19 10.60 4.42
N ALA A 270 -0.48 10.01 3.44
CA ALA A 270 -1.53 10.68 2.68
C ALA A 270 -2.68 11.17 3.58
N THR A 271 -3.09 10.35 4.54
CA THR A 271 -4.19 10.67 5.47
C THR A 271 -3.82 11.78 6.45
N MET A 272 -2.59 11.80 6.97
CA MET A 272 -2.19 12.75 8.01
C MET A 272 -1.60 14.04 7.46
N LEU A 273 -0.96 13.99 6.28
CA LEU A 273 -0.30 15.14 5.66
C LEU A 273 -1.25 15.94 4.78
N TYR A 274 -2.19 15.27 4.08
CA TYR A 274 -3.13 15.90 3.15
C TYR A 274 -4.59 15.56 3.51
N PRO A 275 -5.06 15.93 4.71
CA PRO A 275 -6.42 15.60 5.17
C PRO A 275 -7.52 16.22 4.31
N GLU A 276 -7.25 17.32 3.60
CA GLU A 276 -8.14 17.95 2.64
C GLU A 276 -8.38 17.10 1.38
N LEU A 277 -7.50 16.12 1.10
CA LEU A 277 -7.63 15.16 0.01
C LEU A 277 -8.16 13.81 0.51
N SER A 278 -8.98 13.83 1.58
CA SER A 278 -9.50 12.61 2.23
C SER A 278 -10.27 11.70 1.27
N GLU A 279 -11.01 12.26 0.33
CA GLU A 279 -11.81 11.52 -0.66
C GLU A 279 -10.99 11.00 -1.85
N ASN A 280 -9.77 11.50 -2.04
CA ASN A 280 -8.92 11.11 -3.16
C ASN A 280 -8.21 9.79 -2.85
N SER A 281 -8.32 8.81 -3.75
CA SER A 281 -7.58 7.54 -3.65
C SER A 281 -6.09 7.69 -4.00
N VAL A 282 -5.75 8.70 -4.82
CA VAL A 282 -4.39 9.06 -5.21
C VAL A 282 -4.14 10.52 -4.86
N VAL A 283 -3.08 10.78 -4.12
CA VAL A 283 -2.72 12.10 -3.59
C VAL A 283 -1.34 12.49 -4.11
N PRO A 284 -1.17 13.68 -4.73
CA PRO A 284 0.14 14.19 -5.08
C PRO A 284 1.02 14.36 -3.83
N LEU A 285 2.29 14.00 -3.93
CA LEU A 285 3.25 14.13 -2.85
C LEU A 285 4.29 15.19 -3.21
N ASN A 286 4.47 16.15 -2.32
CA ASN A 286 5.55 17.11 -2.38
C ASN A 286 6.69 16.66 -1.46
N PHE A 287 7.94 16.73 -1.93
CA PHE A 287 9.12 16.33 -1.16
C PHE A 287 9.32 17.18 0.11
N ASP A 288 9.17 18.49 0.00
CA ASP A 288 9.36 19.40 1.14
C ASP A 288 8.30 19.17 2.21
N ASP A 289 7.05 18.90 1.82
CA ASP A 289 5.96 18.59 2.75
C ASP A 289 6.21 17.28 3.47
N LEU A 290 6.69 16.25 2.76
CA LEU A 290 7.08 14.98 3.35
C LEU A 290 8.22 15.16 4.35
N ASN A 291 9.22 15.95 4.01
CA ASN A 291 10.37 16.23 4.89
C ASN A 291 9.93 16.97 6.16
N LYS A 292 9.11 18.01 6.02
CA LYS A 292 8.53 18.75 7.16
C LYS A 292 7.66 17.83 8.04
N PHE A 293 6.87 16.94 7.42
CA PHE A 293 6.06 15.97 8.15
C PHE A 293 6.93 14.99 8.94
N ASN A 294 7.99 14.47 8.33
CA ASN A 294 8.95 13.58 8.99
C ASN A 294 9.61 14.25 10.22
N ASP A 295 9.98 15.52 10.12
CA ASP A 295 10.51 16.26 11.26
C ASP A 295 9.45 16.50 12.33
N ARG A 296 8.20 16.80 11.96
CA ARG A 296 7.08 17.01 12.87
C ARG A 296 6.74 15.74 13.67
N LEU A 297 6.87 14.56 13.08
CA LEU A 297 6.69 13.27 13.78
C LEU A 297 7.65 13.12 14.99
N ALA A 298 8.86 13.65 14.86
CA ALA A 298 9.86 13.56 15.94
C ALA A 298 9.79 14.75 16.91
N SER A 299 9.50 15.96 16.44
CA SER A 299 9.59 17.19 17.22
C SER A 299 8.27 17.63 17.85
N ASN A 300 7.14 17.33 17.24
CA ASN A 300 5.82 17.82 17.67
C ASN A 300 4.68 16.83 17.33
N TYR A 301 4.82 15.58 17.75
CA TYR A 301 3.81 14.55 17.51
C TYR A 301 2.45 14.87 18.11
N ALA A 302 2.43 15.58 19.25
CA ALA A 302 1.20 16.02 19.90
C ALA A 302 0.29 16.89 19.02
N SER A 303 0.86 17.58 18.00
CA SER A 303 0.09 18.34 17.03
C SER A 303 -0.57 17.48 15.94
N LEU A 304 -0.31 16.18 15.91
CA LEU A 304 -0.80 15.24 14.92
C LEU A 304 -1.98 14.39 15.41
N THR A 305 -2.73 14.89 16.43
CA THR A 305 -3.95 14.19 16.88
C THR A 305 -5.08 14.31 15.85
N PRO A 306 -6.03 13.35 15.83
CA PRO A 306 -7.18 13.39 14.94
C PRO A 306 -7.95 14.72 15.00
N GLU A 307 -8.11 15.25 16.23
CA GLU A 307 -8.86 16.50 16.49
C GLU A 307 -8.12 17.72 15.93
N LEU A 308 -6.80 17.79 16.11
CA LEU A 308 -6.01 18.93 15.65
C LEU A 308 -5.87 18.97 14.13
N ILE A 309 -5.59 17.81 13.50
CA ILE A 309 -5.50 17.72 12.04
C ILE A 309 -6.86 18.00 11.40
N SER A 310 -7.95 17.39 11.88
CA SER A 310 -9.26 17.62 11.29
C SER A 310 -9.75 19.06 11.45
N LYS A 311 -9.40 19.72 12.56
CA LYS A 311 -9.67 21.16 12.76
C LYS A 311 -8.90 22.06 11.80
N SER A 312 -7.68 21.68 11.39
CA SER A 312 -6.86 22.47 10.47
C SER A 312 -7.38 22.49 9.03
N VAL A 313 -8.27 21.56 8.66
CA VAL A 313 -8.91 21.55 7.34
C VAL A 313 -9.84 22.75 7.19
N ILE A 314 -9.55 23.59 6.20
CA ILE A 314 -10.26 24.84 5.94
C ILE A 314 -11.55 24.59 5.18
N ASP A 315 -11.58 23.62 4.27
CA ASP A 315 -12.74 23.29 3.47
C ASP A 315 -13.91 22.81 4.34
N LYS A 316 -15.00 23.57 4.31
CA LYS A 316 -16.21 23.30 5.11
C LYS A 316 -17.11 22.22 4.49
N THR A 317 -16.87 21.84 3.24
CA THR A 317 -17.64 20.79 2.55
C THR A 317 -17.19 19.40 2.99
N LEU A 318 -15.96 19.27 3.48
CA LEU A 318 -15.40 18.01 3.93
C LEU A 318 -15.93 17.59 5.31
N ASN A 319 -16.17 16.30 5.48
CA ASN A 319 -16.61 15.71 6.73
C ASN A 319 -15.44 15.58 7.72
N LYS A 320 -15.27 16.58 8.60
CA LYS A 320 -14.19 16.60 9.60
C LYS A 320 -14.25 15.43 10.58
N ALA A 321 -15.42 14.87 10.87
CA ALA A 321 -15.56 13.71 11.74
C ALA A 321 -15.01 12.45 11.07
N GLU A 322 -15.22 12.29 9.78
CA GLU A 322 -14.67 11.18 8.99
C GLU A 322 -13.15 11.29 8.84
N ILE A 323 -12.64 12.50 8.58
CA ILE A 323 -11.20 12.78 8.57
C ILE A 323 -10.57 12.40 9.92
N ALA A 324 -11.16 12.82 11.04
CA ALA A 324 -10.66 12.47 12.37
C ALA A 324 -10.69 10.95 12.60
N LEU A 325 -11.75 10.27 12.16
CA LEU A 325 -11.86 8.82 12.24
C LEU A 325 -10.75 8.11 11.46
N GLU A 326 -10.46 8.55 10.24
CA GLU A 326 -9.40 7.98 9.42
C GLU A 326 -8.00 8.19 10.03
N ILE A 327 -7.72 9.38 10.56
CA ILE A 327 -6.47 9.65 11.27
C ILE A 327 -6.36 8.75 12.52
N GLY A 328 -7.46 8.59 13.25
CA GLY A 328 -7.53 7.66 14.39
C GLY A 328 -7.25 6.20 13.99
N ARG A 329 -7.67 5.78 12.80
CA ARG A 329 -7.32 4.45 12.24
C ARG A 329 -5.84 4.33 11.96
N VAL A 330 -5.20 5.38 11.40
CA VAL A 330 -3.74 5.40 11.20
C VAL A 330 -3.03 5.21 12.52
N GLN A 331 -3.40 5.96 13.56
CA GLN A 331 -2.74 5.91 14.88
C GLN A 331 -2.97 4.60 15.64
N LYS A 332 -4.03 3.84 15.32
CA LYS A 332 -4.23 2.47 15.82
C LYS A 332 -3.30 1.46 15.16
N VAL A 333 -2.87 1.72 13.91
CA VAL A 333 -1.98 0.82 13.16
C VAL A 333 -0.51 1.18 13.37
N PHE A 334 -0.21 2.46 13.48
CA PHE A 334 1.14 3.01 13.60
C PHE A 334 1.25 3.88 14.85
N ASP A 335 2.08 3.49 15.79
CA ASP A 335 2.55 4.40 16.82
C ASP A 335 3.54 5.43 16.27
N GLN A 336 3.98 6.37 17.10
CA GLN A 336 4.91 7.44 16.71
C GLN A 336 6.21 6.89 16.11
N ARG A 337 6.79 5.85 16.70
CA ARG A 337 8.06 5.26 16.24
C ARG A 337 7.90 4.56 14.90
N ALA A 338 6.79 3.82 14.74
CA ALA A 338 6.48 3.17 13.47
C ALA A 338 6.22 4.18 12.34
N LEU A 339 5.53 5.30 12.63
CA LEU A 339 5.37 6.40 11.68
C LEU A 339 6.71 7.03 11.32
N MET A 340 7.57 7.31 12.30
CA MET A 340 8.91 7.85 12.04
C MET A 340 9.72 6.90 11.15
N ALA A 341 9.76 5.61 11.46
CA ALA A 341 10.51 4.63 10.68
C ALA A 341 10.01 4.52 9.24
N GLY A 342 8.70 4.40 9.05
CA GLY A 342 8.10 4.26 7.73
C GLY A 342 8.21 5.54 6.89
N THR A 343 7.93 6.71 7.49
CA THR A 343 8.04 7.99 6.79
C THR A 343 9.48 8.31 6.40
N SER A 344 10.45 8.01 7.27
CA SER A 344 11.88 8.20 6.96
C SER A 344 12.36 7.26 5.86
N LEU A 345 11.87 6.01 5.81
CA LEU A 345 12.15 5.09 4.70
C LEU A 345 11.58 5.63 3.39
N LEU A 346 10.31 6.05 3.38
CA LEU A 346 9.66 6.69 2.23
C LEU A 346 10.45 7.92 1.76
N LEU A 347 10.84 8.81 2.70
CA LEU A 347 11.61 10.02 2.39
C LEU A 347 12.96 9.68 1.75
N ASN A 348 13.67 8.66 2.24
CA ASN A 348 14.95 8.24 1.66
C ASN A 348 14.78 7.70 0.24
N ILE A 349 13.71 6.96 -0.02
CA ILE A 349 13.41 6.47 -1.38
C ILE A 349 13.08 7.66 -2.31
N VAL A 350 12.17 8.56 -1.89
CA VAL A 350 11.79 9.74 -2.69
C VAL A 350 13.00 10.61 -3.01
N ARG A 351 13.91 10.79 -2.04
CA ARG A 351 15.14 11.60 -2.20
C ARG A 351 16.03 11.10 -3.34
N GLN A 352 16.05 9.81 -3.65
CA GLN A 352 16.84 9.29 -4.77
C GLN A 352 16.32 9.75 -6.14
N PHE A 353 15.04 10.11 -6.22
CA PHE A 353 14.39 10.58 -7.46
C PHE A 353 14.22 12.11 -7.48
N GLU A 354 14.34 12.77 -6.33
CA GLU A 354 14.33 14.24 -6.23
C GLU A 354 15.71 14.79 -6.62
N GLY A 355 15.74 15.96 -7.22
CA GLY A 355 17.00 16.62 -7.59
C GLY A 355 17.67 16.09 -8.86
N THR A 356 16.95 15.31 -9.66
CA THR A 356 17.36 14.94 -11.01
C THR A 356 17.17 16.11 -11.97
N GLN A 357 17.84 16.09 -13.11
CA GLN A 357 17.63 17.12 -14.15
C GLN A 357 16.21 17.13 -14.70
N GLU A 358 15.50 16.00 -14.59
CA GLU A 358 14.11 15.83 -14.98
C GLU A 358 13.19 15.88 -13.77
N LYS A 359 12.13 16.66 -13.86
CA LYS A 359 11.13 16.76 -12.80
C LYS A 359 10.32 15.46 -12.73
N LYS A 360 10.38 14.78 -11.60
CA LYS A 360 9.56 13.60 -11.31
C LYS A 360 8.29 14.00 -10.54
N HIS A 361 7.22 13.23 -10.76
CA HIS A 361 5.93 13.40 -10.10
C HIS A 361 5.70 12.28 -9.10
N PHE A 362 5.48 12.62 -7.85
CA PHE A 362 5.27 11.66 -6.77
C PHE A 362 3.80 11.61 -6.35
N PHE A 363 3.33 10.41 -6.07
CA PHE A 363 1.95 10.16 -5.67
C PHE A 363 1.89 9.15 -4.53
N LEU A 364 0.97 9.38 -3.59
CA LEU A 364 0.61 8.41 -2.54
C LEU A 364 -0.72 7.74 -2.90
N VAL A 365 -0.78 6.42 -2.85
CA VAL A 365 -1.98 5.63 -3.12
C VAL A 365 -2.56 5.10 -1.82
N LYS A 366 -3.71 5.62 -1.40
CA LYS A 366 -4.34 5.26 -0.12
C LYS A 366 -4.89 3.84 -0.09
N ASN A 367 -5.50 3.38 -1.18
CA ASN A 367 -6.13 2.05 -1.25
C ASN A 367 -5.20 0.96 -1.81
N GLY A 368 -3.91 1.25 -1.95
CA GLY A 368 -2.92 0.31 -2.48
C GLY A 368 -2.77 -0.99 -1.68
N GLN A 369 -3.10 -0.96 -0.40
CA GLN A 369 -3.03 -2.12 0.49
C GLN A 369 -3.91 -3.31 0.09
N VAL A 370 -4.92 -3.12 -0.76
CA VAL A 370 -5.78 -4.18 -1.28
C VAL A 370 -5.51 -4.50 -2.75
N GLY A 371 -4.64 -3.74 -3.40
CA GLY A 371 -4.44 -3.82 -4.85
C GLY A 371 -3.88 -5.17 -5.30
N TRP A 372 -2.79 -5.64 -4.69
CA TRP A 372 -2.16 -6.89 -5.12
C TRP A 372 -3.05 -8.13 -4.87
N ILE A 373 -3.76 -8.17 -3.75
CA ILE A 373 -4.65 -9.28 -3.44
C ILE A 373 -5.85 -9.31 -4.38
N SER A 374 -6.35 -8.15 -4.80
CA SER A 374 -7.43 -8.04 -5.77
C SER A 374 -7.00 -8.53 -7.15
N ALA A 375 -5.81 -8.15 -7.59
CA ALA A 375 -5.23 -8.65 -8.84
C ALA A 375 -4.95 -10.17 -8.77
N TYR A 376 -4.50 -10.68 -7.61
CA TYR A 376 -4.31 -12.11 -7.38
C TYR A 376 -5.63 -12.89 -7.53
N VAL A 377 -6.69 -12.43 -6.87
CA VAL A 377 -8.02 -13.04 -6.96
C VAL A 377 -8.51 -13.03 -8.40
N SER A 378 -8.41 -11.90 -9.10
CA SER A 378 -8.82 -11.78 -10.50
C SER A 378 -8.08 -12.77 -11.42
N GLN A 379 -6.76 -12.90 -11.28
CA GLN A 379 -5.98 -13.87 -12.06
C GLN A 379 -6.33 -15.33 -11.72
N SER A 380 -6.55 -15.62 -10.44
CA SER A 380 -6.91 -16.97 -9.99
C SER A 380 -8.27 -17.40 -10.54
N VAL A 381 -9.25 -16.50 -10.55
CA VAL A 381 -10.56 -16.77 -11.15
C VAL A 381 -10.46 -17.03 -12.66
N ASN A 382 -9.66 -16.21 -13.38
CA ASN A 382 -9.47 -16.39 -14.82
C ASN A 382 -8.77 -17.70 -15.19
N ASN A 383 -7.95 -18.24 -14.29
CA ASN A 383 -7.29 -19.54 -14.49
C ASN A 383 -8.20 -20.74 -14.15
N MET A 384 -9.38 -20.50 -13.56
CA MET A 384 -10.37 -21.53 -13.26
C MET A 384 -11.38 -21.74 -14.39
N TYR A 385 -11.48 -20.81 -15.29
CA TYR A 385 -12.36 -20.82 -16.47
C TYR A 385 -11.54 -20.72 -17.75
#